data_238884192c302acd2f110ba4d4b5b630
#
_entry.id   238884192c302acd2f110ba4d4b5b630
#
_cell.length_a   1.000
_cell.length_b   1.000
_cell.length_c   1.000
_cell.angle_alpha   90.00
_cell.angle_beta   90.00
_cell.angle_gamma   90.00
#
_symmetry.space_group_name_H-M   'P 1'
#
loop_
_entity.id
_entity.type
_entity.pdbx_description
1 polymer ?
#
loop_
_entity_poly.entity_id
_entity_poly.type
_entity_poly.pdbx_seq_one_letter_code
_entity_poly.pdbx_strand_id
1 'polypeptide(L)'
;MDAQVRINHLLFGSNARVTLLRAAVLVVTAVVVFGYLLLPVRLQGISMLPTYRDGMLNFANRAAFLWREPARGDVVAIRMAGPRVLYVKRIVGLPRERVEIAMGVVIVDGVPLVEPTVVYKAPWNLPAFTLGDDEYLVIGDNRVMAMENHDFGRATRDRILGKMLF
;
A
#
# COMPACT_ATOMS: atom_id res chain seq x y z
N MET A 1 11.31 -37.43 -35.36
CA MET A 1 10.83 -36.04 -35.37
C MET A 1 11.39 -35.40 -34.09
N ASP A 2 12.42 -34.60 -34.26
CA ASP A 2 13.32 -34.14 -33.17
C ASP A 2 12.63 -33.35 -32.07
N ALA A 3 13.02 -33.63 -30.83
CA ALA A 3 12.55 -32.89 -29.63
C ALA A 3 12.69 -31.37 -29.81
N GLN A 4 13.71 -30.93 -30.52
CA GLN A 4 13.99 -29.53 -30.84
C GLN A 4 12.89 -28.90 -31.71
N VAL A 5 12.34 -29.65 -32.67
CA VAL A 5 11.25 -29.19 -33.53
C VAL A 5 9.96 -29.06 -32.74
N ARG A 6 9.70 -29.96 -31.77
CA ARG A 6 8.56 -29.86 -30.87
C ARG A 6 8.64 -28.67 -29.92
N ILE A 7 9.81 -28.40 -29.36
CA ILE A 7 10.06 -27.24 -28.48
C ILE A 7 9.89 -25.95 -29.27
N ASN A 8 10.45 -25.89 -30.50
CA ASN A 8 10.29 -24.70 -31.34
C ASN A 8 8.81 -24.46 -31.74
N HIS A 9 8.05 -25.52 -32.04
CA HIS A 9 6.60 -25.38 -32.30
C HIS A 9 5.79 -24.94 -31.09
N LEU A 10 6.16 -25.38 -29.89
CA LEU A 10 5.53 -24.96 -28.64
C LEU A 10 5.84 -23.49 -28.27
N LEU A 11 7.08 -23.05 -28.50
CA LEU A 11 7.53 -21.71 -28.14
C LEU A 11 7.22 -20.65 -29.21
N PHE A 12 7.37 -21.01 -30.51
CA PHE A 12 7.27 -20.04 -31.61
C PHE A 12 6.06 -20.23 -32.52
N GLY A 13 5.30 -21.33 -32.36
CA GLY A 13 4.16 -21.64 -33.23
C GLY A 13 4.54 -21.82 -34.71
N SER A 14 3.57 -22.17 -35.56
CA SER A 14 3.78 -22.36 -36.99
C SER A 14 3.78 -21.06 -37.81
N ASN A 15 3.42 -19.92 -37.20
CA ASN A 15 3.28 -18.64 -37.90
C ASN A 15 3.97 -17.51 -37.11
N ALA A 16 5.07 -17.02 -37.65
CA ALA A 16 5.86 -15.96 -37.05
C ALA A 16 5.06 -14.68 -36.78
N ARG A 17 4.08 -14.33 -37.61
CA ARG A 17 3.22 -13.15 -37.43
C ARG A 17 2.34 -13.30 -36.18
N VAL A 18 1.78 -14.49 -35.97
CA VAL A 18 0.95 -14.77 -34.78
C VAL A 18 1.80 -14.73 -33.50
N THR A 19 3.01 -15.25 -33.56
CA THR A 19 3.95 -15.21 -32.42
C THR A 19 4.36 -13.78 -32.07
N LEU A 20 4.68 -12.98 -33.08
CA LEU A 20 5.00 -11.56 -32.88
C LEU A 20 3.83 -10.79 -32.31
N LEU A 21 2.61 -11.04 -32.81
CA LEU A 21 1.40 -10.42 -32.27
C LEU A 21 1.18 -10.78 -30.79
N ARG A 22 1.31 -12.05 -30.43
CA ARG A 22 1.21 -12.51 -29.03
C ARG A 22 2.25 -11.85 -28.15
N ALA A 23 3.51 -11.80 -28.61
CA ALA A 23 4.58 -11.11 -27.89
C ALA A 23 4.28 -9.62 -27.69
N ALA A 24 3.81 -8.94 -28.73
CA ALA A 24 3.43 -7.55 -28.66
C ALA A 24 2.27 -7.33 -27.65
N VAL A 25 1.24 -8.17 -27.67
CA VAL A 25 0.14 -8.11 -26.70
C VAL A 25 0.63 -8.31 -25.27
N LEU A 26 1.50 -9.29 -25.04
CA LEU A 26 2.09 -9.51 -23.71
C LEU A 26 2.90 -8.31 -23.23
N VAL A 27 3.72 -7.73 -24.09
CA VAL A 27 4.51 -6.52 -23.75
C VAL A 27 3.58 -5.34 -23.43
N VAL A 28 2.60 -5.08 -24.27
CA VAL A 28 1.63 -3.99 -24.02
C VAL A 28 0.87 -4.23 -22.71
N THR A 29 0.41 -5.46 -22.48
CA THR A 29 -0.27 -5.81 -21.22
C THR A 29 0.64 -5.60 -20.02
N ALA A 30 1.90 -6.03 -20.08
CA ALA A 30 2.87 -5.81 -19.00
C ALA A 30 3.12 -4.32 -18.76
N VAL A 31 3.28 -3.52 -19.81
CA VAL A 31 3.44 -2.06 -19.71
C VAL A 31 2.22 -1.43 -19.05
N VAL A 32 1.01 -1.82 -19.45
CA VAL A 32 -0.22 -1.29 -18.84
C VAL A 32 -0.33 -1.70 -17.37
N VAL A 33 -0.11 -2.97 -17.06
CA VAL A 33 -0.24 -3.48 -15.69
C VAL A 33 0.79 -2.84 -14.77
N PHE A 34 2.08 -2.92 -15.11
CA PHE A 34 3.14 -2.42 -14.22
C PHE A 34 3.40 -0.91 -14.34
N GLY A 35 3.04 -0.29 -15.46
CA GLY A 35 3.14 1.16 -15.62
C GLY A 35 2.00 1.94 -14.97
N TYR A 36 0.79 1.41 -15.01
CA TYR A 36 -0.40 2.17 -14.61
C TYR A 36 -1.19 1.55 -13.46
N LEU A 37 -1.27 0.22 -13.36
CA LEU A 37 -2.12 -0.44 -12.38
C LEU A 37 -1.36 -0.86 -11.11
N LEU A 38 -0.18 -1.43 -11.26
CA LEU A 38 0.61 -1.96 -10.14
C LEU A 38 1.92 -1.20 -9.97
N LEU A 39 2.07 -0.57 -8.81
CA LEU A 39 3.31 0.09 -8.41
C LEU A 39 4.14 -0.89 -7.57
N PRO A 40 5.33 -1.36 -8.05
CA PRO A 40 6.20 -2.16 -7.21
C PRO A 40 6.77 -1.29 -6.08
N VAL A 41 6.69 -1.79 -4.86
CA VAL A 41 7.16 -1.12 -3.64
C VAL A 41 8.08 -2.05 -2.90
N ARG A 42 9.34 -1.66 -2.75
CA ARG A 42 10.26 -2.33 -1.84
C ARG A 42 10.15 -1.68 -0.47
N LEU A 43 9.71 -2.46 0.50
CA LEU A 43 9.53 -2.00 1.86
C LEU A 43 10.90 -1.83 2.54
N GLN A 44 11.06 -0.72 3.25
CA GLN A 44 12.24 -0.45 4.06
C GLN A 44 11.81 -0.02 5.46
N GLY A 45 12.49 -0.58 6.48
CA GLY A 45 12.20 -0.31 7.86
C GLY A 45 11.18 -1.24 8.50
N ILE A 46 10.98 -1.04 9.78
CA ILE A 46 10.21 -1.95 10.64
C ILE A 46 8.82 -1.41 11.01
N SER A 47 8.43 -0.25 10.50
CA SER A 47 7.20 0.45 10.94
C SER A 47 5.91 -0.31 10.67
N MET A 48 5.92 -1.26 9.74
CA MET A 48 4.76 -2.08 9.38
C MET A 48 4.81 -3.53 9.92
N LEU A 49 5.75 -3.84 10.81
CA LEU A 49 5.75 -5.13 11.50
C LEU A 49 4.50 -5.29 12.38
N PRO A 50 3.95 -6.49 12.49
CA PRO A 50 4.35 -7.75 11.87
C PRO A 50 3.78 -7.93 10.45
N THR A 51 2.92 -7.04 9.96
CA THR A 51 2.21 -7.17 8.69
C THR A 51 3.17 -7.27 7.50
N TYR A 52 4.19 -6.42 7.47
CA TYR A 52 5.22 -6.44 6.43
C TYR A 52 6.61 -6.43 7.04
N ARG A 53 7.52 -7.17 6.40
CA ARG A 53 8.93 -7.27 6.82
C ARG A 53 9.80 -6.32 6.03
N ASP A 54 10.90 -5.88 6.65
CA ASP A 54 11.94 -5.11 5.98
C ASP A 54 12.51 -5.85 4.75
N GLY A 55 12.77 -5.13 3.67
CA GLY A 55 13.29 -5.66 2.41
C GLY A 55 12.26 -6.37 1.53
N MET A 56 11.02 -6.60 2.00
CA MET A 56 9.97 -7.27 1.25
C MET A 56 9.59 -6.48 0.00
N LEU A 57 9.44 -7.17 -1.14
CA LEU A 57 8.85 -6.61 -2.34
C LEU A 57 7.34 -6.86 -2.34
N ASN A 58 6.57 -5.82 -2.54
CA ASN A 58 5.13 -5.88 -2.64
C ASN A 58 4.63 -4.95 -3.76
N PHE A 59 3.34 -4.96 -4.03
CA PHE A 59 2.72 -4.12 -5.05
C PHE A 59 1.59 -3.29 -4.46
N ALA A 60 1.54 -2.02 -4.84
CA ALA A 60 0.39 -1.17 -4.57
C ALA A 60 -0.52 -1.13 -5.80
N ASN A 61 -1.79 -1.49 -5.62
CA ASN A 61 -2.82 -1.38 -6.65
C ASN A 61 -3.29 0.07 -6.75
N ARG A 62 -2.90 0.76 -7.81
CA ARG A 62 -3.25 2.15 -8.08
C ARG A 62 -4.72 2.30 -8.50
N ALA A 63 -5.31 1.26 -9.08
CA ALA A 63 -6.72 1.26 -9.48
C ALA A 63 -7.68 1.00 -8.31
N ALA A 64 -7.20 0.63 -7.13
CA ALA A 64 -8.03 0.29 -5.99
C ALA A 64 -9.01 1.40 -5.58
N PHE A 65 -8.64 2.65 -5.84
CA PHE A 65 -9.39 3.84 -5.43
C PHE A 65 -9.99 4.62 -6.62
N LEU A 66 -10.17 3.96 -7.77
CA LEU A 66 -10.89 4.56 -8.92
C LEU A 66 -12.41 4.55 -8.73
N TRP A 67 -12.93 3.58 -7.97
CA TRP A 67 -14.38 3.37 -7.79
C TRP A 67 -14.81 3.39 -6.31
N ARG A 68 -13.90 3.59 -5.39
CA ARG A 68 -14.18 3.76 -3.97
C ARG A 68 -13.14 4.66 -3.31
N GLU A 69 -13.49 5.26 -2.20
CA GLU A 69 -12.54 5.98 -1.37
C GLU A 69 -11.70 5.00 -0.51
N PRO A 70 -10.50 5.45 -0.08
CA PRO A 70 -9.74 4.73 0.93
C PRO A 70 -10.56 4.53 2.20
N ALA A 71 -10.50 3.32 2.77
CA ALA A 71 -11.26 2.96 3.94
C ALA A 71 -10.34 2.70 5.14
N ARG A 72 -10.89 2.81 6.34
CA ARG A 72 -10.20 2.42 7.58
C ARG A 72 -9.72 0.97 7.48
N GLY A 73 -8.47 0.74 7.89
CA GLY A 73 -7.81 -0.55 7.81
C GLY A 73 -7.07 -0.82 6.50
N ASP A 74 -7.31 -0.05 5.41
CA ASP A 74 -6.51 -0.18 4.19
C ASP A 74 -5.05 0.14 4.48
N VAL A 75 -4.14 -0.72 4.01
CA VAL A 75 -2.72 -0.40 3.97
C VAL A 75 -2.41 0.24 2.63
N VAL A 76 -1.82 1.43 2.66
CA VAL A 76 -1.65 2.28 1.49
C VAL A 76 -0.21 2.71 1.29
N ALA A 77 0.18 2.85 0.03
CA ALA A 77 1.41 3.52 -0.37
C ALA A 77 1.13 5.02 -0.49
N ILE A 78 1.93 5.84 0.21
CA ILE A 78 1.71 7.28 0.37
C ILE A 78 2.96 8.03 -0.05
N ARG A 79 2.78 9.14 -0.74
CA ARG A 79 3.85 10.09 -1.05
C ARG A 79 3.90 11.16 0.05
N MET A 80 4.80 11.02 1.03
CA MET A 80 4.92 11.98 2.14
C MET A 80 6.00 13.04 1.90
N ALA A 81 7.16 12.62 1.39
CA ALA A 81 8.31 13.49 1.22
C ALA A 81 8.95 13.32 -0.17
N GLY A 82 8.80 14.32 -1.03
CA GLY A 82 9.38 14.32 -2.37
C GLY A 82 8.82 13.24 -3.31
N PRO A 83 9.30 13.20 -4.58
CA PRO A 83 8.71 12.33 -5.59
C PRO A 83 9.13 10.85 -5.49
N ARG A 84 10.20 10.56 -4.74
CA ARG A 84 10.81 9.21 -4.70
C ARG A 84 10.66 8.47 -3.38
N VAL A 85 10.24 9.15 -2.30
CA VAL A 85 10.08 8.52 -0.99
C VAL A 85 8.61 8.15 -0.79
N LEU A 86 8.36 6.87 -0.67
CA LEU A 86 7.02 6.33 -0.41
C LEU A 86 7.01 5.74 1.00
N TYR A 87 5.97 6.06 1.73
CA TYR A 87 5.66 5.42 3.01
C TYR A 87 4.55 4.42 2.83
N VAL A 88 4.64 3.29 3.52
CA VAL A 88 3.55 2.32 3.62
C VAL A 88 3.00 2.39 5.02
N LYS A 89 1.72 2.69 5.15
CA LYS A 89 1.04 2.89 6.44
C LYS A 89 -0.39 2.37 6.35
N ARG A 90 -1.03 2.17 7.51
CA ARG A 90 -2.44 1.81 7.62
C ARG A 90 -3.29 3.04 7.92
N ILE A 91 -4.42 3.15 7.24
CA ILE A 91 -5.43 4.17 7.52
C ILE A 91 -6.16 3.80 8.81
N VAL A 92 -6.11 4.70 9.78
CA VAL A 92 -6.79 4.56 11.09
C VAL A 92 -7.85 5.64 11.33
N GLY A 93 -7.72 6.81 10.68
CA GLY A 93 -8.72 7.89 10.72
C GLY A 93 -9.17 8.25 9.32
N LEU A 94 -10.44 8.59 9.15
CA LEU A 94 -11.08 9.01 7.92
C LEU A 94 -11.37 10.52 7.93
N PRO A 95 -11.63 11.14 6.76
CA PRO A 95 -11.98 12.55 6.69
C PRO A 95 -13.08 12.96 7.67
N ARG A 96 -12.91 14.12 8.29
CA ARG A 96 -13.83 14.77 9.24
C ARG A 96 -13.94 14.08 10.59
N GLU A 97 -13.30 12.93 10.81
CA GLU A 97 -13.32 12.27 12.11
C GLU A 97 -12.46 12.99 13.14
N ARG A 98 -12.91 12.97 14.39
CA ARG A 98 -12.13 13.38 15.53
C ARG A 98 -11.31 12.20 16.03
N VAL A 99 -9.99 12.35 16.02
CA VAL A 99 -9.07 11.26 16.38
C VAL A 99 -8.19 11.70 17.53
N GLU A 100 -7.93 10.79 18.47
CA GLU A 100 -6.95 10.92 19.54
C GLU A 100 -6.23 9.59 19.78
N ILE A 101 -5.09 9.62 20.42
CA ILE A 101 -4.43 8.41 20.91
C ILE A 101 -4.23 8.59 22.42
N ALA A 102 -4.77 7.68 23.20
CA ALA A 102 -4.63 7.65 24.64
C ALA A 102 -4.06 6.30 25.09
N MET A 103 -2.92 6.34 25.78
CA MET A 103 -2.22 5.15 26.26
C MET A 103 -2.02 4.09 25.16
N GLY A 104 -1.72 4.52 23.93
CA GLY A 104 -1.52 3.65 22.76
C GLY A 104 -2.79 3.17 22.07
N VAL A 105 -3.95 3.52 22.55
CA VAL A 105 -5.25 3.20 21.94
C VAL A 105 -5.68 4.34 21.04
N VAL A 106 -5.93 4.05 19.77
CA VAL A 106 -6.55 5.02 18.83
C VAL A 106 -8.03 5.10 19.15
N ILE A 107 -8.55 6.30 19.33
CA ILE A 107 -9.94 6.59 19.62
C ILE A 107 -10.46 7.47 18.48
N VAL A 108 -11.58 7.06 17.88
CA VAL A 108 -12.21 7.78 16.76
C VAL A 108 -13.62 8.13 17.17
N ASP A 109 -13.96 9.43 17.14
CA ASP A 109 -15.25 9.98 17.55
C ASP A 109 -15.68 9.50 18.95
N GLY A 110 -14.70 9.37 19.87
CA GLY A 110 -14.90 8.91 21.23
C GLY A 110 -14.98 7.39 21.39
N VAL A 111 -14.83 6.61 20.32
CA VAL A 111 -14.91 5.14 20.37
C VAL A 111 -13.51 4.52 20.14
N PRO A 112 -13.04 3.66 21.05
CA PRO A 112 -11.77 2.94 20.87
C PRO A 112 -11.78 2.09 19.58
N LEU A 113 -10.76 2.25 18.76
CA LEU A 113 -10.61 1.49 17.53
C LEU A 113 -10.07 0.08 17.82
N VAL A 114 -10.73 -0.93 17.27
CA VAL A 114 -10.24 -2.31 17.29
C VAL A 114 -9.20 -2.48 16.19
N GLU A 115 -7.96 -2.78 16.57
CA GLU A 115 -6.81 -2.91 15.65
C GLU A 115 -6.21 -4.32 15.79
N PRO A 116 -6.73 -5.34 15.08
CA PRO A 116 -6.30 -6.73 15.25
C PRO A 116 -4.88 -7.01 14.78
N THR A 117 -4.33 -6.16 13.92
CA THR A 117 -2.95 -6.25 13.41
C THR A 117 -1.90 -5.66 14.34
N VAL A 118 -2.32 -4.90 15.34
CA VAL A 118 -1.44 -4.25 16.31
C VAL A 118 -1.33 -5.11 17.56
N VAL A 119 -0.25 -5.89 17.66
CA VAL A 119 -0.06 -6.86 18.77
C VAL A 119 0.39 -6.16 20.04
N TYR A 120 1.33 -5.22 19.94
CA TYR A 120 1.86 -4.48 21.09
C TYR A 120 1.71 -2.98 20.85
N LYS A 121 1.37 -2.24 21.92
CA LYS A 121 1.17 -0.79 21.88
C LYS A 121 2.04 -0.13 22.95
N ALA A 122 2.95 0.75 22.52
CA ALA A 122 3.59 1.68 23.43
C ALA A 122 2.56 2.71 23.91
N PRO A 123 2.76 3.32 25.09
CA PRO A 123 1.78 4.25 25.69
C PRO A 123 1.82 5.62 25.00
N TRP A 124 1.53 5.65 23.71
CA TRP A 124 1.47 6.89 22.93
C TRP A 124 0.31 7.76 23.38
N ASN A 125 0.55 9.06 23.39
CA ASN A 125 -0.52 10.04 23.65
C ASN A 125 -0.47 11.12 22.59
N LEU A 126 -1.57 11.28 21.86
CA LEU A 126 -1.78 12.33 20.88
C LEU A 126 -3.07 13.04 21.23
N PRO A 127 -3.03 14.37 21.50
CA PRO A 127 -4.23 15.14 21.78
C PRO A 127 -5.26 15.02 20.66
N ALA A 128 -6.52 15.09 21.03
CA ALA A 128 -7.62 15.01 20.07
C ALA A 128 -7.56 16.14 19.04
N PHE A 129 -7.75 15.81 17.79
CA PHE A 129 -7.89 16.75 16.67
C PHE A 129 -8.89 16.24 15.65
N THR A 130 -9.42 17.10 14.81
CA THR A 130 -10.33 16.72 13.73
C THR A 130 -9.59 16.72 12.42
N LEU A 131 -9.75 15.66 11.63
CA LEU A 131 -9.23 15.54 10.27
C LEU A 131 -9.98 16.47 9.31
N GLY A 132 -9.28 17.01 8.33
CA GLY A 132 -9.88 17.80 7.27
C GLY A 132 -10.76 16.98 6.32
N ASP A 133 -11.35 17.65 5.33
CA ASP A 133 -12.31 17.04 4.39
C ASP A 133 -11.71 15.95 3.49
N ASP A 134 -10.41 15.99 3.26
CA ASP A 134 -9.68 15.03 2.43
C ASP A 134 -8.47 14.40 3.16
N GLU A 135 -8.41 14.58 4.48
CA GLU A 135 -7.31 14.09 5.32
C GLU A 135 -7.62 12.72 5.93
N TYR A 136 -6.62 11.85 5.89
CA TYR A 136 -6.60 10.53 6.52
C TYR A 136 -5.50 10.48 7.57
N LEU A 137 -5.78 9.94 8.73
CA LEU A 137 -4.73 9.59 9.69
C LEU A 137 -4.14 8.23 9.33
N VAL A 138 -2.82 8.18 9.15
CA VAL A 138 -2.09 6.98 8.74
C VAL A 138 -1.00 6.65 9.75
N ILE A 139 -0.94 5.40 10.19
CA ILE A 139 0.01 4.93 11.20
C ILE A 139 0.56 3.56 10.77
N GLY A 140 1.80 3.25 11.14
CA GLY A 140 2.36 1.90 10.95
C GLY A 140 1.80 0.91 11.96
N ASP A 141 1.86 -0.38 11.65
CA ASP A 141 1.37 -1.44 12.54
C ASP A 141 2.30 -1.71 13.73
N ASN A 142 3.58 -1.37 13.61
CA ASN A 142 4.54 -1.50 14.70
C ASN A 142 4.41 -0.33 15.69
N ARG A 143 3.56 -0.48 16.69
CA ARG A 143 3.34 0.51 17.75
C ARG A 143 4.25 0.34 18.96
N VAL A 144 5.27 -0.52 18.89
CA VAL A 144 6.25 -0.72 19.98
C VAL A 144 7.27 0.41 20.03
N MET A 145 7.54 1.02 18.89
CA MET A 145 8.48 2.15 18.79
C MET A 145 7.96 3.36 19.57
N ALA A 146 8.86 4.19 20.07
CA ALA A 146 8.48 5.48 20.62
C ALA A 146 7.80 6.35 19.55
N MET A 147 6.82 7.14 19.94
CA MET A 147 6.00 7.93 19.00
C MET A 147 6.87 8.88 18.16
N GLU A 148 7.91 9.44 18.75
CA GLU A 148 8.85 10.38 18.13
C GLU A 148 9.67 9.74 17.00
N ASN A 149 9.87 8.41 17.08
CA ASN A 149 10.62 7.62 16.10
C ASN A 149 9.71 6.96 15.05
N HIS A 150 8.41 7.21 15.14
CA HIS A 150 7.44 6.59 14.27
C HIS A 150 6.92 7.60 13.24
N ASP A 151 7.26 7.37 11.97
CA ASP A 151 6.69 8.15 10.87
C ASP A 151 5.19 7.88 10.75
N PHE A 152 4.38 8.74 11.32
CA PHE A 152 2.93 8.73 11.17
C PHE A 152 2.44 10.14 10.84
N GLY A 153 1.20 10.29 10.42
CA GLY A 153 0.68 11.62 10.18
C GLY A 153 -0.58 11.66 9.35
N ARG A 154 -0.90 12.87 8.94
CA ARG A 154 -2.03 13.17 8.07
C ARG A 154 -1.59 13.11 6.62
N ALA A 155 -2.32 12.36 5.82
CA ALA A 155 -2.13 12.26 4.38
C ALA A 155 -3.40 12.70 3.67
N THR A 156 -3.27 13.58 2.69
CA THR A 156 -4.38 13.97 1.83
C THR A 156 -4.64 12.90 0.78
N ARG A 157 -5.85 12.87 0.24
CA ARG A 157 -6.31 11.86 -0.73
C ARG A 157 -5.39 11.75 -1.96
N ASP A 158 -4.90 12.88 -2.46
CA ASP A 158 -3.99 12.96 -3.62
C ASP A 158 -2.61 12.34 -3.36
N ARG A 159 -2.18 12.23 -2.10
CA ARG A 159 -0.93 11.58 -1.71
C ARG A 159 -1.04 10.06 -1.62
N ILE A 160 -2.25 9.52 -1.55
CA ILE A 160 -2.49 8.08 -1.50
C ILE A 160 -2.40 7.51 -2.92
N LEU A 161 -1.34 6.78 -3.22
CA LEU A 161 -1.03 6.28 -4.55
C LEU A 161 -1.73 4.97 -4.90
N GLY A 162 -2.03 4.14 -3.91
CA GLY A 162 -2.67 2.84 -4.12
C GLY A 162 -2.74 2.02 -2.83
N LYS A 163 -3.52 0.95 -2.88
CA LYS A 163 -3.67 -0.03 -1.80
C LYS A 163 -2.64 -1.14 -1.95
N MET A 164 -1.98 -1.53 -0.86
CA MET A 164 -1.09 -2.68 -0.84
C MET A 164 -1.89 -3.97 -1.07
N LEU A 165 -1.32 -4.91 -1.85
CA LEU A 165 -2.03 -6.14 -2.24
C LEU A 165 -1.88 -7.28 -1.23
N PHE A 166 -0.72 -7.40 -0.59
CA PHE A 166 -0.37 -8.52 0.31
C PHE A 166 0.15 -7.99 1.62
#